data_c1f43d1cfe6b355aee7ff4fe9072595b
#
_entry.id   c1f43d1cfe6b355aee7ff4fe9072595b
#
_cell.length_a   1.000
_cell.length_b   1.000
_cell.length_c   1.000
_cell.angle_alpha   90.00
_cell.angle_beta   90.00
_cell.angle_gamma   90.00
#
_symmetry.space_group_name_H-M   'P 1'
#
loop_
_entity.id
_entity.type
_entity.pdbx_description
1 polymer ?
#
loop_
_entity_poly.entity_id
_entity_poly.type
_entity_poly.pdbx_seq_one_letter_code
_entity_poly.pdbx_strand_id
1 'polypeptide(L)'
;IILENMKYNIGKYKNRDSYIDNCIEIVNGLAQNISQILSVSSIDHLSDEEEEMVINEILQEVLDKYELMAAQRSVSINNRLGDEKIYIGKSALKVILSNVVGNAVKYSDTGGIIDIGSDNGWMYIDNTYDDAENLDCERLFEVNFDVGKDNSNGLGLYIVRNILLSYGIEHKLERREKSIRFTIKIN
;
A
#
# COMPACT_ATOMS: atom_id res chain seq x y z
N ILE A 1 17.57 17.76 -15.21
CA ILE A 1 18.20 18.80 -14.34
C ILE A 1 19.13 18.18 -13.29
N ILE A 2 18.68 17.24 -12.40
CA ILE A 2 19.54 16.66 -11.35
C ILE A 2 20.74 15.93 -11.96
N LEU A 3 20.51 14.98 -12.85
CA LEU A 3 21.56 14.20 -13.51
C LEU A 3 22.49 15.08 -14.37
N GLU A 4 21.99 16.13 -14.98
CA GLU A 4 22.79 17.11 -15.72
C GLU A 4 23.70 17.90 -14.78
N ASN A 5 23.19 18.39 -13.65
CA ASN A 5 23.99 19.06 -12.63
C ASN A 5 25.07 18.16 -12.03
N MET A 6 24.79 16.87 -11.83
CA MET A 6 25.78 15.87 -11.42
C MET A 6 26.83 15.65 -12.51
N LYS A 7 26.42 15.55 -13.78
CA LYS A 7 27.35 15.39 -14.93
C LYS A 7 28.34 16.53 -15.03
N TYR A 8 27.90 17.75 -14.73
CA TYR A 8 28.73 18.96 -14.83
C TYR A 8 29.33 19.39 -13.49
N ASN A 9 29.18 18.63 -12.41
CA ASN A 9 29.67 18.93 -11.05
C ASN A 9 29.23 20.31 -10.52
N ILE A 10 27.97 20.69 -10.74
CA ILE A 10 27.44 22.01 -10.40
C ILE A 10 26.92 22.05 -8.96
N GLY A 11 27.39 23.02 -8.15
CA GLY A 11 26.86 23.32 -6.82
C GLY A 11 26.92 22.12 -5.86
N LYS A 12 25.81 21.83 -5.20
CA LYS A 12 25.67 20.72 -4.26
C LYS A 12 25.81 19.33 -4.89
N TYR A 13 25.72 19.22 -6.20
CA TYR A 13 25.79 17.96 -6.95
C TYR A 13 27.24 17.50 -7.27
N LYS A 14 28.25 18.11 -6.66
CA LYS A 14 29.66 17.71 -6.79
C LYS A 14 29.97 16.35 -6.17
N ASN A 15 29.26 15.99 -5.09
CA ASN A 15 29.39 14.66 -4.47
C ASN A 15 28.38 13.71 -5.11
N ARG A 16 28.85 12.89 -6.07
CA ARG A 16 28.00 11.97 -6.83
C ARG A 16 27.35 10.90 -5.94
N ASP A 17 28.09 10.38 -4.98
CA ASP A 17 27.64 9.26 -4.14
C ASP A 17 26.44 9.68 -3.27
N SER A 18 26.46 10.90 -2.74
CA SER A 18 25.36 11.41 -1.92
C SER A 18 24.04 11.63 -2.68
N TYR A 19 24.06 11.56 -4.01
CA TYR A 19 22.87 11.75 -4.86
C TYR A 19 22.42 10.48 -5.60
N ILE A 20 23.23 9.42 -5.56
CA ILE A 20 22.84 8.13 -6.15
C ILE A 20 21.61 7.59 -5.45
N ASP A 21 21.59 7.60 -4.12
CA ASP A 21 20.44 7.14 -3.33
C ASP A 21 19.19 7.95 -3.65
N ASN A 22 19.31 9.27 -3.74
CA ASN A 22 18.22 10.16 -4.10
C ASN A 22 17.70 9.90 -5.54
N CYS A 23 18.60 9.62 -6.49
CA CYS A 23 18.22 9.24 -7.85
C CYS A 23 17.51 7.88 -7.88
N ILE A 24 17.98 6.91 -7.10
CA ILE A 24 17.36 5.59 -6.96
C ILE A 24 15.95 5.74 -6.39
N GLU A 25 15.78 6.55 -5.35
CA GLU A 25 14.48 6.82 -4.73
C GLU A 25 13.50 7.45 -5.73
N ILE A 26 13.93 8.47 -6.48
CA ILE A 26 13.12 9.12 -7.53
C ILE A 26 12.73 8.11 -8.63
N VAL A 27 13.67 7.30 -9.10
CA VAL A 27 13.41 6.29 -10.16
C VAL A 27 12.45 5.23 -9.65
N ASN A 28 12.62 4.75 -8.43
CA ASN A 28 11.71 3.79 -7.81
C ASN A 28 10.30 4.39 -7.63
N GLY A 29 10.21 5.64 -7.19
CA GLY A 29 8.94 6.36 -7.10
C GLY A 29 8.25 6.50 -8.46
N LEU A 30 8.97 6.87 -9.52
CA LEU A 30 8.44 6.94 -10.88
C LEU A 30 8.00 5.58 -11.40
N ALA A 31 8.77 4.52 -11.18
CA ALA A 31 8.41 3.16 -11.57
C ALA A 31 7.14 2.70 -10.86
N GLN A 32 7.01 3.00 -9.56
CA GLN A 32 5.81 2.71 -8.79
C GLN A 32 4.60 3.48 -9.32
N ASN A 33 4.76 4.76 -9.63
CA ASN A 33 3.69 5.59 -10.21
C ASN A 33 3.22 5.08 -11.57
N ILE A 34 4.16 4.71 -12.44
CA ILE A 34 3.84 4.11 -13.75
C ILE A 34 3.09 2.80 -13.56
N SER A 35 3.55 1.94 -12.65
CA SER A 35 2.87 0.68 -12.33
C SER A 35 1.46 0.92 -11.79
N GLN A 36 1.26 1.95 -10.98
CA GLN A 36 -0.06 2.34 -10.47
C GLN A 36 -0.97 2.85 -11.59
N ILE A 37 -0.48 3.73 -12.47
CA ILE A 37 -1.24 4.23 -13.63
C ILE A 37 -1.62 3.08 -14.56
N LEU A 38 -0.69 2.18 -14.84
CA LEU A 38 -0.95 0.99 -15.63
C LEU A 38 -1.99 0.08 -14.94
N SER A 39 -1.95 -0.06 -13.63
CA SER A 39 -2.96 -0.82 -12.88
C SER A 39 -4.35 -0.20 -13.00
N VAL A 40 -4.48 1.14 -12.96
CA VAL A 40 -5.76 1.83 -13.22
C VAL A 40 -6.23 1.60 -14.65
N SER A 41 -5.32 1.72 -15.63
CA SER A 41 -5.64 1.48 -17.05
C SER A 41 -5.94 0.02 -17.36
N SER A 42 -5.41 -0.90 -16.58
CA SER A 42 -5.58 -2.35 -16.75
C SER A 42 -6.67 -2.95 -15.86
N ILE A 43 -7.39 -2.17 -15.05
CA ILE A 43 -8.58 -2.66 -14.34
C ILE A 43 -9.57 -3.30 -15.32
N ASP A 44 -9.74 -2.72 -16.51
CA ASP A 44 -10.50 -3.31 -17.63
C ASP A 44 -9.81 -4.52 -18.28
N HIS A 45 -8.55 -4.81 -17.93
CA HIS A 45 -7.69 -5.85 -18.49
C HIS A 45 -7.04 -6.74 -17.44
N LEU A 46 -7.46 -6.69 -16.16
CA LEU A 46 -7.14 -7.75 -15.19
C LEU A 46 -7.91 -9.00 -15.65
N SER A 47 -7.34 -9.65 -16.67
CA SER A 47 -7.93 -10.80 -17.39
C SER A 47 -7.74 -12.13 -16.66
N ASP A 48 -7.39 -12.08 -15.37
CA ASP A 48 -7.37 -13.29 -14.56
C ASP A 48 -8.81 -13.78 -14.40
N GLU A 49 -9.03 -15.07 -14.66
CA GLU A 49 -10.29 -15.68 -14.31
C GLU A 49 -10.55 -15.49 -12.81
N GLU A 50 -11.79 -15.08 -12.49
CA GLU A 50 -12.21 -14.97 -11.11
C GLU A 50 -12.31 -16.36 -10.51
N GLU A 51 -11.67 -16.58 -9.39
CA GLU A 51 -11.68 -17.85 -8.67
C GLU A 51 -11.72 -17.64 -7.16
N GLU A 52 -12.03 -18.69 -6.43
CA GLU A 52 -11.98 -18.66 -4.97
C GLU A 52 -10.53 -18.74 -4.50
N MET A 53 -10.00 -17.63 -4.02
CA MET A 53 -8.62 -17.48 -3.58
C MET A 53 -8.49 -17.58 -2.05
N VAL A 54 -7.51 -18.33 -1.56
CA VAL A 54 -7.09 -18.27 -0.15
C VAL A 54 -6.26 -17.00 0.04
N ILE A 55 -6.79 -16.06 0.81
CA ILE A 55 -6.20 -14.72 0.97
C ILE A 55 -4.79 -14.80 1.53
N ASN A 56 -4.59 -15.67 2.53
CA ASN A 56 -3.33 -15.79 3.26
C ASN A 56 -2.15 -16.21 2.37
N GLU A 57 -2.39 -16.99 1.32
CA GLU A 57 -1.33 -17.40 0.37
C GLU A 57 -0.75 -16.16 -0.36
N ILE A 58 -1.62 -15.30 -0.88
CA ILE A 58 -1.20 -14.10 -1.59
C ILE A 58 -0.68 -13.04 -0.61
N LEU A 59 -1.27 -12.96 0.58
CA LEU A 59 -0.83 -12.05 1.62
C LEU A 59 0.61 -12.36 2.04
N GLN A 60 0.98 -13.63 2.19
CA GLN A 60 2.33 -14.01 2.57
C GLN A 60 3.37 -13.54 1.55
N GLU A 61 3.10 -13.74 0.24
CA GLU A 61 3.98 -13.21 -0.82
C GLU A 61 4.16 -11.69 -0.74
N VAL A 62 3.11 -10.98 -0.30
CA VAL A 62 3.17 -9.53 -0.13
C VAL A 62 3.94 -9.14 1.12
N LEU A 63 3.72 -9.83 2.24
CA LEU A 63 4.42 -9.56 3.51
C LEU A 63 5.93 -9.74 3.37
N ASP A 64 6.38 -10.80 2.70
CA ASP A 64 7.79 -11.07 2.45
C ASP A 64 8.47 -9.88 1.72
N LYS A 65 7.76 -9.24 0.80
CA LYS A 65 8.26 -8.06 0.09
C LYS A 65 8.47 -6.83 1.00
N TYR A 66 7.66 -6.70 2.06
CA TYR A 66 7.72 -5.54 2.95
C TYR A 66 8.47 -5.80 4.27
N GLU A 67 8.94 -7.03 4.51
CA GLU A 67 9.63 -7.44 5.73
C GLU A 67 10.80 -6.51 6.10
N LEU A 68 11.69 -6.25 5.13
CA LEU A 68 12.85 -5.38 5.36
C LEU A 68 12.45 -3.95 5.71
N MET A 69 11.44 -3.40 5.04
CA MET A 69 10.94 -2.05 5.32
C MET A 69 10.31 -1.98 6.71
N ALA A 70 9.51 -2.97 7.09
CA ALA A 70 8.92 -3.08 8.43
C ALA A 70 10.00 -3.17 9.50
N ALA A 71 11.03 -3.99 9.29
CA ALA A 71 12.16 -4.14 10.21
C ALA A 71 12.95 -2.82 10.37
N GLN A 72 13.23 -2.09 9.30
CA GLN A 72 13.90 -0.79 9.35
C GLN A 72 13.13 0.26 10.16
N ARG A 73 11.80 0.17 10.18
CA ARG A 73 10.91 1.04 10.95
C ARG A 73 10.55 0.48 12.32
N SER A 74 11.09 -0.70 12.67
CA SER A 74 10.74 -1.45 13.90
C SER A 74 9.22 -1.74 14.01
N VAL A 75 8.52 -1.87 12.89
CA VAL A 75 7.10 -2.20 12.83
C VAL A 75 6.95 -3.71 12.94
N SER A 76 6.10 -4.15 13.87
CA SER A 76 5.76 -5.56 14.05
C SER A 76 4.50 -5.92 13.27
N ILE A 77 4.52 -7.04 12.55
CA ILE A 77 3.37 -7.52 11.78
C ILE A 77 2.85 -8.81 12.41
N ASN A 78 1.59 -8.78 12.85
CA ASN A 78 0.88 -9.92 13.43
C ASN A 78 -0.16 -10.42 12.42
N ASN A 79 0.14 -11.49 11.69
CA ASN A 79 -0.81 -12.12 10.79
C ASN A 79 -1.54 -13.28 11.48
N ARG A 80 -2.86 -13.19 11.59
CA ARG A 80 -3.76 -14.18 12.19
C ARG A 80 -4.79 -14.74 11.21
N LEU A 81 -4.62 -14.48 9.91
CA LEU A 81 -5.46 -15.08 8.88
C LEU A 81 -5.16 -16.57 8.76
N GLY A 82 -6.24 -17.35 8.64
CA GLY A 82 -6.21 -18.78 8.31
C GLY A 82 -6.49 -19.02 6.82
N ASP A 83 -7.51 -19.80 6.56
CA ASP A 83 -7.93 -20.24 5.21
C ASP A 83 -9.10 -19.40 4.67
N GLU A 84 -9.22 -18.16 5.13
CA GLU A 84 -10.25 -17.23 4.64
C GLU A 84 -10.13 -17.03 3.14
N LYS A 85 -11.29 -17.03 2.48
CA LYS A 85 -11.37 -17.02 1.03
C LYS A 85 -12.12 -15.79 0.52
N ILE A 86 -11.80 -15.43 -0.73
CA ILE A 86 -12.46 -14.36 -1.47
C ILE A 86 -12.56 -14.75 -2.94
N TYR A 87 -13.65 -14.40 -3.61
CA TYR A 87 -13.83 -14.64 -5.04
C TYR A 87 -13.34 -13.42 -5.84
N ILE A 88 -12.18 -13.54 -6.48
CA ILE A 88 -11.50 -12.43 -7.16
C ILE A 88 -10.38 -12.98 -8.07
N GLY A 89 -9.93 -12.19 -9.05
CA GLY A 89 -8.72 -12.50 -9.81
C GLY A 89 -7.44 -12.38 -8.96
N LYS A 90 -6.49 -13.28 -9.15
CA LYS A 90 -5.21 -13.32 -8.39
C LYS A 90 -4.44 -12.01 -8.46
N SER A 91 -4.30 -11.44 -9.67
CA SER A 91 -3.59 -10.17 -9.87
C SER A 91 -4.28 -9.01 -9.15
N ALA A 92 -5.61 -8.98 -9.16
CA ALA A 92 -6.41 -7.98 -8.47
C ALA A 92 -6.19 -8.05 -6.94
N LEU A 93 -6.29 -9.25 -6.36
CA LEU A 93 -6.02 -9.46 -4.94
C LEU A 93 -4.61 -9.04 -4.55
N LYS A 94 -3.61 -9.40 -5.36
CA LYS A 94 -2.21 -9.01 -5.12
C LYS A 94 -2.00 -7.50 -5.16
N VAL A 95 -2.66 -6.78 -6.08
CA VAL A 95 -2.61 -5.31 -6.16
C VAL A 95 -3.26 -4.69 -4.92
N ILE A 96 -4.44 -5.17 -4.50
CA ILE A 96 -5.13 -4.71 -3.29
C ILE A 96 -4.21 -4.86 -2.08
N LEU A 97 -3.75 -6.09 -1.81
CA LEU A 97 -2.93 -6.40 -0.64
C LEU A 97 -1.60 -5.62 -0.64
N SER A 98 -0.93 -5.50 -1.80
CA SER A 98 0.32 -4.75 -1.90
C SER A 98 0.13 -3.27 -1.57
N ASN A 99 -0.96 -2.64 -2.02
CA ASN A 99 -1.23 -1.23 -1.71
C ASN A 99 -1.60 -1.04 -0.24
N VAL A 100 -2.44 -1.92 0.32
CA VAL A 100 -2.89 -1.77 1.72
C VAL A 100 -1.76 -2.09 2.70
N VAL A 101 -1.03 -3.21 2.51
CA VAL A 101 0.12 -3.58 3.36
C VAL A 101 1.24 -2.55 3.23
N GLY A 102 1.55 -2.12 1.98
CA GLY A 102 2.56 -1.09 1.75
C GLY A 102 2.23 0.22 2.46
N ASN A 103 0.98 0.67 2.42
CA ASN A 103 0.52 1.83 3.18
C ASN A 103 0.61 1.59 4.69
N ALA A 104 0.16 0.43 5.18
CA ALA A 104 0.25 0.09 6.58
C ALA A 104 1.68 0.15 7.10
N VAL A 105 2.67 -0.42 6.38
CA VAL A 105 4.09 -0.36 6.76
C VAL A 105 4.64 1.06 6.66
N LYS A 106 4.28 1.80 5.61
CA LYS A 106 4.78 3.15 5.36
C LYS A 106 4.28 4.16 6.40
N TYR A 107 3.01 4.08 6.76
CA TYR A 107 2.35 5.08 7.61
C TYR A 107 2.22 4.68 9.09
N SER A 108 2.51 3.43 9.45
CA SER A 108 2.63 3.06 10.87
C SER A 108 3.66 3.91 11.58
N ASP A 109 3.41 4.22 12.84
CA ASP A 109 4.40 4.84 13.71
C ASP A 109 5.62 3.94 13.86
N THR A 110 6.79 4.54 14.07
CA THR A 110 8.01 3.78 14.35
C THR A 110 7.84 2.97 15.62
N GLY A 111 8.12 1.68 15.56
CA GLY A 111 7.85 0.74 16.65
C GLY A 111 6.39 0.33 16.77
N GLY A 112 5.56 0.69 15.79
CA GLY A 112 4.13 0.36 15.76
C GLY A 112 3.83 -1.10 15.43
N ILE A 113 2.54 -1.40 15.36
CA ILE A 113 2.02 -2.75 15.12
C ILE A 113 1.05 -2.72 13.95
N ILE A 114 1.14 -3.74 13.09
CA ILE A 114 0.15 -4.04 12.07
C ILE A 114 -0.50 -5.36 12.44
N ASP A 115 -1.79 -5.33 12.75
CA ASP A 115 -2.61 -6.51 13.02
C ASP A 115 -3.44 -6.88 11.79
N ILE A 116 -3.32 -8.11 11.32
CA ILE A 116 -4.07 -8.66 10.20
C ILE A 116 -4.89 -9.84 10.69
N GLY A 117 -6.17 -9.89 10.35
CA GLY A 117 -7.05 -10.96 10.77
C GLY A 117 -8.42 -10.88 10.11
N SER A 118 -9.36 -11.70 10.60
CA SER A 118 -10.74 -11.71 10.16
C SER A 118 -11.69 -11.69 11.36
N ASP A 119 -12.85 -11.09 11.19
CA ASP A 119 -13.94 -11.09 12.15
C ASP A 119 -15.29 -10.92 11.43
N ASN A 120 -16.25 -11.80 11.76
CA ASN A 120 -17.63 -11.74 11.25
C ASN A 120 -17.75 -11.60 9.72
N GLY A 121 -16.90 -12.30 8.95
CA GLY A 121 -16.90 -12.27 7.48
C GLY A 121 -16.24 -11.01 6.91
N TRP A 122 -15.41 -10.33 7.69
CA TRP A 122 -14.58 -9.22 7.25
C TRP A 122 -13.11 -9.53 7.53
N MET A 123 -12.28 -9.43 6.51
CA MET A 123 -10.84 -9.34 6.70
C MET A 123 -10.46 -7.91 7.07
N TYR A 124 -9.48 -7.73 7.94
CA TYR A 124 -8.96 -6.43 8.32
C TYR A 124 -7.43 -6.36 8.31
N ILE A 125 -6.92 -5.17 8.01
CA ILE A 125 -5.54 -4.76 8.25
C ILE A 125 -5.62 -3.47 9.08
N ASP A 126 -5.08 -3.53 10.30
CA ASP A 126 -5.14 -2.46 11.30
C ASP A 126 -3.72 -2.04 11.64
N ASN A 127 -3.37 -0.79 11.39
CA ASN A 127 -2.02 -0.28 11.66
C ASN A 127 -2.04 0.89 12.65
N THR A 128 -1.08 0.91 13.58
CA THR A 128 -0.93 2.01 14.52
C THR A 128 -0.64 3.33 13.80
N TYR A 129 -1.35 4.38 14.21
CA TYR A 129 -1.17 5.73 13.72
C TYR A 129 -1.65 6.73 14.78
N ASP A 130 -0.73 7.41 15.45
CA ASP A 130 -1.03 8.26 16.61
C ASP A 130 -1.92 9.47 16.26
N ASP A 131 -1.87 9.98 15.03
CA ASP A 131 -2.69 11.11 14.56
C ASP A 131 -3.98 10.65 13.84
N ALA A 132 -4.47 9.45 14.13
CA ALA A 132 -5.64 8.88 13.46
C ALA A 132 -6.90 9.74 13.62
N GLU A 133 -7.07 10.42 14.76
CA GLU A 133 -8.25 11.24 15.04
C GLU A 133 -8.44 12.41 14.07
N ASN A 134 -7.35 12.94 13.52
CA ASN A 134 -7.37 14.08 12.59
C ASN A 134 -7.48 13.66 11.12
N LEU A 135 -7.54 12.34 10.83
CA LEU A 135 -7.53 11.83 9.48
C LEU A 135 -8.95 11.73 8.90
N ASP A 136 -9.15 12.29 7.72
CA ASP A 136 -10.37 12.12 6.94
C ASP A 136 -10.27 10.86 6.08
N CYS A 137 -10.80 9.74 6.59
CA CYS A 137 -10.70 8.44 5.94
C CYS A 137 -11.40 8.37 4.58
N GLU A 138 -12.44 9.17 4.33
CA GLU A 138 -13.13 9.19 3.03
C GLU A 138 -12.23 9.81 1.96
N ARG A 139 -11.51 10.87 2.32
CA ARG A 139 -10.59 11.55 1.39
C ARG A 139 -9.35 10.74 1.05
N LEU A 140 -8.97 9.76 1.86
CA LEU A 140 -7.84 8.86 1.55
C LEU A 140 -8.06 8.00 0.30
N PHE A 141 -9.30 7.87 -0.15
CA PHE A 141 -9.64 7.23 -1.42
C PHE A 141 -9.67 8.19 -2.62
N GLU A 142 -9.46 9.49 -2.40
CA GLU A 142 -9.38 10.47 -3.48
C GLU A 142 -8.02 10.47 -4.16
N VAL A 143 -8.00 10.80 -5.44
CA VAL A 143 -6.76 10.94 -6.22
C VAL A 143 -5.94 12.10 -5.64
N ASN A 144 -4.64 11.88 -5.46
CA ASN A 144 -3.68 12.87 -4.97
C ASN A 144 -3.92 13.40 -3.53
N PHE A 145 -4.73 12.72 -2.73
CA PHE A 145 -4.81 13.03 -1.31
C PHE A 145 -3.61 12.41 -0.59
N ASP A 146 -2.68 13.26 -0.14
CA ASP A 146 -1.49 12.87 0.62
C ASP A 146 -1.56 13.48 2.03
N VAL A 147 -1.23 12.69 3.03
CA VAL A 147 -1.17 13.13 4.44
C VAL A 147 0.10 13.95 4.72
N GLY A 148 0.89 14.27 3.70
CA GLY A 148 1.99 15.26 3.76
C GLY A 148 3.29 14.77 4.40
N LYS A 149 3.47 13.45 4.61
CA LYS A 149 4.70 12.92 5.23
C LYS A 149 5.78 12.44 4.24
N ASP A 150 5.43 12.20 2.97
CA ASP A 150 6.37 11.76 1.92
C ASP A 150 5.77 12.00 0.53
N ASN A 151 6.60 12.07 -0.51
CA ASN A 151 6.21 12.23 -1.92
C ASN A 151 5.36 11.05 -2.46
N SER A 152 4.32 10.64 -1.76
CA SER A 152 3.40 9.62 -2.22
C SER A 152 2.29 10.26 -3.06
N ASN A 153 1.96 9.66 -4.18
CA ASN A 153 1.01 10.24 -5.14
C ASN A 153 -0.46 10.04 -4.74
N GLY A 154 -0.77 9.51 -3.55
CA GLY A 154 -2.15 9.28 -3.11
C GLY A 154 -2.99 8.37 -4.01
N LEU A 155 -2.36 7.56 -4.89
CA LEU A 155 -3.08 6.72 -5.85
C LEU A 155 -3.38 5.31 -5.32
N GLY A 156 -2.65 4.82 -4.32
CA GLY A 156 -2.73 3.42 -3.87
C GLY A 156 -4.13 3.01 -3.40
N LEU A 157 -4.73 3.79 -2.50
CA LEU A 157 -6.08 3.51 -2.00
C LEU A 157 -7.18 3.80 -3.04
N TYR A 158 -6.97 4.77 -3.92
CA TYR A 158 -7.85 5.00 -5.05
C TYR A 158 -7.93 3.77 -5.97
N ILE A 159 -6.78 3.14 -6.28
CA ILE A 159 -6.72 1.91 -7.07
C ILE A 159 -7.45 0.77 -6.34
N VAL A 160 -7.17 0.58 -5.05
CA VAL A 160 -7.83 -0.42 -4.21
C VAL A 160 -9.35 -0.27 -4.27
N ARG A 161 -9.86 0.94 -4.07
CA ARG A 161 -11.29 1.23 -4.14
C ARG A 161 -11.89 0.86 -5.50
N ASN A 162 -11.24 1.27 -6.61
CA ASN A 162 -11.77 0.96 -7.94
C ASN A 162 -11.79 -0.54 -8.24
N ILE A 163 -10.75 -1.28 -7.86
CA ILE A 163 -10.73 -2.73 -8.00
C ILE A 163 -11.86 -3.35 -7.16
N LEU A 164 -11.99 -3.02 -5.89
CA LEU A 164 -13.03 -3.57 -5.03
C LEU A 164 -14.44 -3.26 -5.54
N LEU A 165 -14.66 -2.05 -6.06
CA LEU A 165 -15.94 -1.68 -6.67
C LEU A 165 -16.23 -2.48 -7.95
N SER A 166 -15.24 -2.75 -8.80
CA SER A 166 -15.42 -3.55 -10.03
C SER A 166 -15.80 -5.01 -9.72
N TYR A 167 -15.33 -5.55 -8.60
CA TYR A 167 -15.71 -6.89 -8.12
C TYR A 167 -16.93 -6.88 -7.20
N GLY A 168 -17.56 -5.73 -6.92
CA GLY A 168 -18.69 -5.62 -6.01
C GLY A 168 -18.37 -5.96 -4.56
N ILE A 169 -17.10 -5.87 -4.16
CA ILE A 169 -16.63 -6.20 -2.81
C ILE A 169 -16.80 -4.99 -1.89
N GLU A 170 -17.57 -5.18 -0.81
CA GLU A 170 -17.71 -4.16 0.22
C GLU A 170 -16.40 -3.93 0.97
N HIS A 171 -16.08 -2.67 1.22
CA HIS A 171 -14.86 -2.27 1.91
C HIS A 171 -15.07 -1.01 2.74
N LYS A 172 -14.23 -0.83 3.77
CA LYS A 172 -14.25 0.34 4.64
C LYS A 172 -12.83 0.72 5.05
N LEU A 173 -12.63 2.00 5.32
CA LEU A 173 -11.45 2.52 6.00
C LEU A 173 -11.93 3.33 7.21
N GLU A 174 -11.57 2.87 8.39
CA GLU A 174 -12.08 3.43 9.64
C GLU A 174 -10.93 3.87 10.52
N ARG A 175 -11.07 5.06 11.07
CA ARG A 175 -10.18 5.53 12.14
C ARG A 175 -10.60 4.93 13.48
N ARG A 176 -9.60 4.62 14.29
CA ARG A 176 -9.75 4.23 15.68
C ARG A 176 -8.92 5.20 16.54
N GLU A 177 -8.97 5.08 17.85
CA GLU A 177 -8.28 6.00 18.76
C GLU A 177 -6.79 6.21 18.42
N LYS A 178 -6.07 5.12 18.09
CA LYS A 178 -4.63 5.13 17.76
C LYS A 178 -4.28 4.22 16.59
N SER A 179 -5.22 3.96 15.70
CA SER A 179 -4.98 3.12 14.54
C SER A 179 -5.95 3.45 13.40
N ILE A 180 -5.57 2.98 12.23
CA ILE A 180 -6.39 3.02 11.02
C ILE A 180 -6.65 1.58 10.61
N ARG A 181 -7.92 1.24 10.40
CA ARG A 181 -8.34 -0.09 9.98
C ARG A 181 -8.94 -0.06 8.58
N PHE A 182 -8.32 -0.79 7.68
CA PHE A 182 -8.90 -1.15 6.40
C PHE A 182 -9.59 -2.50 6.49
N THR A 183 -10.80 -2.63 5.94
CA THR A 183 -11.57 -3.88 5.93
C THR A 183 -12.15 -4.16 4.56
N ILE A 184 -12.21 -5.44 4.20
CA ILE A 184 -12.92 -5.95 3.02
C ILE A 184 -13.86 -7.08 3.43
N LYS A 185 -15.02 -7.15 2.78
CA LYS A 185 -15.96 -8.26 2.95
C LYS A 185 -15.40 -9.51 2.32
N ILE A 186 -15.40 -10.62 3.05
CA ILE A 186 -14.96 -11.94 2.58
C ILE A 186 -16.11 -12.95 2.71
N ASN A 187 -15.97 -14.08 2.03
CA ASN A 187 -17.01 -15.13 2.00
C ASN A 187 -17.11 -15.88 3.35
#